data_64e0b101082640910b5546bd0e1a59d1
#
_entry.id   64e0b101082640910b5546bd0e1a59d1
#
_cell.length_a   1.000
_cell.length_b   1.000
_cell.length_c   1.000
_cell.angle_alpha   90.00
_cell.angle_beta   90.00
_cell.angle_gamma   90.00
#
_symmetry.space_group_name_H-M   'P 1'
#
loop_
_entity.id
_entity.type
_entity.pdbx_description
1 polymer ?
#
loop_
_entity_poly.entity_id
_entity_poly.type
_entity_poly.pdbx_seq_one_letter_code
_entity_poly.pdbx_strand_id
1 'polypeptide(L)'
;MPVNSNKPERWKSDTVQSVDFYNDWFMRFAPKAYCDTRIETTKQVMDALKWIDNLTNINPIVLRQNPSVLPVLRMSTAPPIARDRLIGLAGISPNLVRSMEIYKQVPSQMDETKINIELQKISKVIAKLLDKEIFPWLETATEPLEADIQRSATIVADRLCGAVADPIIRNAQEHRQLTSIGQWLKERGYILIEAGSRLKFNEMMPGTFSFRLNVPVQQGDRAKCVNIPIDVVIMPLQAKPGDFPLLIEAKSAGDFTNTNKRR
;
A
#
# COMPACT_ATOMS: atom_id res chain seq x y z
N MET A 1 -25.24 -16.56 11.35
CA MET A 1 -24.80 -16.36 12.75
C MET A 1 -23.29 -16.41 12.81
N PRO A 2 -22.62 -15.64 13.67
CA PRO A 2 -21.16 -15.72 13.81
C PRO A 2 -20.75 -17.15 14.21
N VAL A 3 -19.57 -17.57 13.75
CA VAL A 3 -18.99 -18.87 14.12
C VAL A 3 -18.83 -18.93 15.63
N ASN A 4 -19.21 -20.06 16.23
CA ASN A 4 -19.18 -20.28 17.70
C ASN A 4 -20.02 -19.30 18.54
N SER A 5 -20.99 -18.58 17.95
CA SER A 5 -21.90 -17.70 18.72
C SER A 5 -22.65 -18.43 19.84
N ASN A 6 -22.83 -19.73 19.69
CA ASN A 6 -23.46 -20.61 20.66
C ASN A 6 -22.47 -21.31 21.61
N LYS A 7 -21.19 -20.96 21.60
CA LYS A 7 -20.14 -21.58 22.43
C LYS A 7 -19.27 -20.50 23.09
N PRO A 8 -19.87 -19.66 23.97
CA PRO A 8 -19.16 -18.53 24.59
C PRO A 8 -17.96 -18.98 25.46
N GLU A 9 -17.98 -20.19 25.97
CA GLU A 9 -16.87 -20.79 26.71
C GLU A 9 -15.56 -20.90 25.90
N ARG A 10 -15.66 -20.94 24.57
CA ARG A 10 -14.51 -21.03 23.67
C ARG A 10 -13.95 -19.66 23.28
N TRP A 11 -14.71 -18.59 23.42
CA TRP A 11 -14.30 -17.28 22.91
C TRP A 11 -13.00 -16.79 23.52
N LYS A 12 -12.80 -17.00 24.83
CA LYS A 12 -11.57 -16.57 25.51
C LYS A 12 -10.37 -17.35 25.02
N SER A 13 -10.46 -18.67 24.90
CA SER A 13 -9.38 -19.53 24.41
C SER A 13 -9.07 -19.26 22.93
N ASP A 14 -10.10 -19.12 22.10
CA ASP A 14 -9.95 -18.82 20.68
C ASP A 14 -9.28 -17.45 20.47
N THR A 15 -9.62 -16.45 21.30
CA THR A 15 -8.98 -15.13 21.28
C THR A 15 -7.50 -15.22 21.66
N VAL A 16 -7.17 -15.92 22.75
CA VAL A 16 -5.77 -16.09 23.20
C VAL A 16 -4.96 -16.78 22.10
N GLN A 17 -5.45 -17.90 21.58
CA GLN A 17 -4.78 -18.62 20.50
C GLN A 17 -4.56 -17.75 19.24
N SER A 18 -5.56 -16.94 18.88
CA SER A 18 -5.44 -16.02 17.73
C SER A 18 -4.36 -14.94 17.96
N VAL A 19 -4.26 -14.44 19.19
CA VAL A 19 -3.24 -13.47 19.59
C VAL A 19 -1.85 -14.09 19.55
N ASP A 20 -1.67 -15.25 20.14
CA ASP A 20 -0.38 -15.96 20.15
C ASP A 20 0.07 -16.29 18.74
N PHE A 21 -0.84 -16.76 17.92
CA PHE A 21 -0.59 -17.05 16.51
C PHE A 21 -0.19 -15.80 15.70
N TYR A 22 -0.80 -14.64 15.99
CA TYR A 22 -0.42 -13.38 15.38
C TYR A 22 0.97 -12.92 15.85
N ASN A 23 1.23 -12.98 17.14
CA ASN A 23 2.50 -12.55 17.71
C ASN A 23 3.66 -13.39 17.16
N ASP A 24 3.50 -14.71 17.10
CA ASP A 24 4.47 -15.62 16.50
C ASP A 24 4.74 -15.29 15.02
N TRP A 25 3.69 -15.02 14.29
CA TRP A 25 3.82 -14.61 12.90
C TRP A 25 4.53 -13.25 12.78
N PHE A 26 4.11 -12.26 13.59
CA PHE A 26 4.68 -10.92 13.54
C PHE A 26 6.19 -10.96 13.80
N MET A 27 6.61 -11.66 14.84
CA MET A 27 8.02 -11.76 15.20
C MET A 27 8.87 -12.45 14.13
N ARG A 28 8.31 -13.39 13.40
CA ARG A 28 9.04 -14.16 12.37
C ARG A 28 9.05 -13.49 11.01
N PHE A 29 7.95 -12.86 10.60
CA PHE A 29 7.74 -12.45 9.21
C PHE A 29 7.62 -10.94 9.01
N ALA A 30 7.09 -10.18 9.96
CA ALA A 30 6.93 -8.74 9.78
C ALA A 30 8.27 -8.01 9.63
N PRO A 31 9.31 -8.29 10.42
CA PRO A 31 10.64 -7.69 10.24
C PRO A 31 11.22 -7.97 8.85
N LYS A 32 11.07 -9.21 8.36
CA LYS A 32 11.54 -9.59 7.03
C LYS A 32 10.78 -8.84 5.94
N ALA A 33 9.45 -8.81 6.00
CA ALA A 33 8.61 -8.10 5.02
C ALA A 33 8.96 -6.60 4.95
N TYR A 34 9.18 -5.97 6.10
CA TYR A 34 9.60 -4.57 6.17
C TYR A 34 11.00 -4.37 5.57
N CYS A 35 11.98 -5.21 5.95
CA CYS A 35 13.34 -5.13 5.43
C CYS A 35 13.41 -5.36 3.92
N ASP A 36 12.70 -6.36 3.39
CA ASP A 36 12.65 -6.65 1.96
C ASP A 36 12.06 -5.46 1.19
N THR A 37 10.98 -4.87 1.70
CA THR A 37 10.37 -3.67 1.12
C THR A 37 11.34 -2.48 1.15
N ARG A 38 12.07 -2.27 2.25
CA ARG A 38 13.05 -1.18 2.36
C ARG A 38 14.20 -1.37 1.38
N ILE A 39 14.72 -2.58 1.21
CA ILE A 39 15.78 -2.88 0.24
C ILE A 39 15.32 -2.53 -1.18
N GLU A 40 14.12 -2.93 -1.56
CA GLU A 40 13.57 -2.61 -2.88
C GLU A 40 13.34 -1.10 -3.04
N THR A 41 12.78 -0.45 -2.03
CA THR A 41 12.59 1.00 -2.01
C THR A 41 13.93 1.75 -2.09
N THR A 42 15.00 1.23 -1.47
CA THR A 42 16.35 1.82 -1.56
C THR A 42 16.84 1.87 -3.01
N LYS A 43 16.64 0.79 -3.78
CA LYS A 43 17.00 0.77 -5.22
C LYS A 43 16.21 1.82 -6.00
N GLN A 44 14.92 1.93 -5.75
CA GLN A 44 14.06 2.94 -6.40
C GLN A 44 14.50 4.37 -6.04
N VAL A 45 14.90 4.61 -4.78
CA VAL A 45 15.46 5.91 -4.36
C VAL A 45 16.78 6.19 -5.05
N MET A 46 17.67 5.22 -5.16
CA MET A 46 18.94 5.39 -5.90
C MET A 46 18.71 5.73 -7.37
N ASP A 47 17.77 5.08 -8.03
CA ASP A 47 17.42 5.41 -9.42
C ASP A 47 16.81 6.82 -9.52
N ALA A 48 15.96 7.20 -8.57
CA ALA A 48 15.42 8.56 -8.51
C ALA A 48 16.53 9.61 -8.31
N LEU A 49 17.50 9.34 -7.43
CA LEU A 49 18.66 10.25 -7.22
C LEU A 49 19.48 10.43 -8.49
N LYS A 50 19.69 9.38 -9.29
CA LYS A 50 20.37 9.48 -10.59
C LYS A 50 19.65 10.43 -11.55
N TRP A 51 18.31 10.38 -11.62
CA TRP A 51 17.53 11.24 -12.53
C TRP A 51 17.58 12.73 -12.17
N ILE A 52 17.95 13.06 -10.94
CA ILE A 52 18.04 14.43 -10.41
C ILE A 52 19.48 14.81 -10.04
N ASP A 53 20.47 14.15 -10.65
CA ASP A 53 21.90 14.35 -10.43
C ASP A 53 22.24 14.44 -8.93
N ASN A 54 21.82 13.46 -8.16
CA ASN A 54 22.02 13.39 -6.71
C ASN A 54 21.55 14.67 -5.97
N LEU A 55 20.38 15.20 -6.33
CA LEU A 55 19.73 16.41 -5.80
C LEU A 55 20.38 17.73 -6.23
N THR A 56 21.35 17.73 -7.11
CA THR A 56 21.95 18.98 -7.63
C THR A 56 21.12 19.58 -8.76
N ASN A 57 20.29 18.79 -9.43
CA ASN A 57 19.50 19.21 -10.59
C ASN A 57 17.99 19.04 -10.36
N ILE A 58 17.44 19.85 -9.45
CA ILE A 58 15.98 19.86 -9.18
C ILE A 58 15.36 21.05 -9.94
N ASN A 59 14.90 20.81 -11.16
CA ASN A 59 14.27 21.83 -11.98
C ASN A 59 12.95 21.34 -12.60
N PRO A 60 12.10 22.23 -13.15
CA PRO A 60 10.82 21.86 -13.74
C PRO A 60 10.90 20.84 -14.86
N ILE A 61 11.95 20.86 -15.68
CA ILE A 61 12.12 19.94 -16.82
C ILE A 61 12.32 18.52 -16.29
N VAL A 62 13.24 18.34 -15.35
CA VAL A 62 13.54 17.05 -14.74
C VAL A 62 12.32 16.51 -13.98
N LEU A 63 11.62 17.35 -13.23
CA LEU A 63 10.40 16.95 -12.50
C LEU A 63 9.26 16.56 -13.45
N ARG A 64 9.16 17.21 -14.60
CA ARG A 64 8.17 16.87 -15.62
C ARG A 64 8.46 15.54 -16.30
N GLN A 65 9.74 15.27 -16.59
CA GLN A 65 10.20 14.02 -17.19
C GLN A 65 10.11 12.84 -16.22
N ASN A 66 10.33 13.11 -14.94
CA ASN A 66 10.39 12.09 -13.88
C ASN A 66 9.45 12.43 -12.70
N PRO A 67 8.11 12.45 -12.90
CA PRO A 67 7.18 12.85 -11.85
C PRO A 67 7.26 11.95 -10.59
N SER A 68 7.65 10.70 -10.76
CA SER A 68 7.79 9.71 -9.68
C SER A 68 8.89 10.02 -8.66
N VAL A 69 9.76 11.00 -8.92
CA VAL A 69 10.79 11.43 -7.95
C VAL A 69 10.21 12.26 -6.79
N LEU A 70 8.99 12.77 -6.92
CA LEU A 70 8.41 13.70 -5.92
C LEU A 70 8.33 13.12 -4.50
N PRO A 71 7.92 11.86 -4.27
CA PRO A 71 7.97 11.25 -2.94
C PRO A 71 9.38 11.22 -2.34
N VAL A 72 10.39 10.89 -3.17
CA VAL A 72 11.80 10.87 -2.76
C VAL A 72 12.23 12.27 -2.34
N LEU A 73 11.94 13.29 -3.13
CA LEU A 73 12.28 14.68 -2.84
C LEU A 73 11.65 15.16 -1.51
N ARG A 74 10.38 14.81 -1.25
CA ARG A 74 9.73 15.18 0.02
C ARG A 74 10.37 14.50 1.24
N MET A 75 10.84 13.27 1.09
CA MET A 75 11.52 12.54 2.15
C MET A 75 13.00 12.91 2.28
N SER A 76 13.55 13.63 1.30
CA SER A 76 14.91 14.17 1.33
C SER A 76 15.02 15.53 2.05
N THR A 77 13.92 16.05 2.60
CA THR A 77 13.90 17.33 3.33
C THR A 77 14.10 17.16 4.84
N ALA A 78 14.50 18.21 5.53
CA ALA A 78 14.56 18.32 6.98
C ALA A 78 13.60 19.43 7.46
N PRO A 79 12.49 19.08 8.15
CA PRO A 79 11.96 17.72 8.34
C PRO A 79 11.38 17.14 7.05
N PRO A 80 11.16 15.80 6.96
CA PRO A 80 10.40 15.21 5.87
C PRO A 80 8.99 15.80 5.81
N ILE A 81 8.55 16.21 4.61
CA ILE A 81 7.28 16.92 4.48
C ILE A 81 6.16 16.05 3.88
N ALA A 82 4.96 16.14 4.48
CA ALA A 82 3.75 15.52 3.95
C ALA A 82 3.30 16.19 2.63
N ARG A 83 2.46 15.52 1.85
CA ARG A 83 1.88 16.08 0.60
C ARG A 83 1.21 17.43 0.83
N ASP A 84 0.31 17.49 1.81
CA ASP A 84 -0.46 18.69 2.09
C ASP A 84 0.44 19.85 2.57
N ARG A 85 1.54 19.53 3.26
CA ARG A 85 2.53 20.53 3.65
C ARG A 85 3.25 21.10 2.43
N LEU A 86 3.66 20.26 1.48
CA LEU A 86 4.25 20.72 0.21
C LEU A 86 3.26 21.59 -0.57
N ILE A 87 2.01 21.15 -0.70
CA ILE A 87 0.94 21.90 -1.39
C ILE A 87 0.78 23.29 -0.75
N GLY A 88 0.69 23.36 0.56
CA GLY A 88 0.54 24.61 1.29
C GLY A 88 1.75 25.53 1.17
N LEU A 89 2.97 25.00 1.34
CA LEU A 89 4.21 25.80 1.25
C LEU A 89 4.48 26.34 -0.14
N ALA A 90 4.21 25.53 -1.18
CA ALA A 90 4.44 25.93 -2.56
C ALA A 90 3.25 26.72 -3.17
N GLY A 91 2.07 26.66 -2.56
CA GLY A 91 0.85 27.26 -3.12
C GLY A 91 0.53 26.69 -4.50
N ILE A 92 0.42 25.36 -4.58
CA ILE A 92 0.23 24.60 -5.84
C ILE A 92 -1.04 23.76 -5.81
N SER A 93 -1.44 23.25 -6.97
CA SER A 93 -2.62 22.40 -7.12
C SER A 93 -2.42 21.02 -6.44
N PRO A 94 -3.36 20.58 -5.58
CA PRO A 94 -3.37 19.20 -5.04
C PRO A 94 -3.39 18.15 -6.15
N ASN A 95 -4.04 18.44 -7.28
CA ASN A 95 -4.12 17.53 -8.40
C ASN A 95 -2.76 17.26 -9.05
N LEU A 96 -1.88 18.26 -9.13
CA LEU A 96 -0.51 18.08 -9.65
C LEU A 96 0.25 17.09 -8.76
N VAL A 97 0.29 17.33 -7.44
CA VAL A 97 1.00 16.47 -6.51
C VAL A 97 0.46 15.03 -6.52
N ARG A 98 -0.87 14.90 -6.51
CA ARG A 98 -1.53 13.59 -6.58
C ARG A 98 -1.19 12.86 -7.87
N SER A 99 -1.22 13.55 -9.01
CA SER A 99 -0.92 12.96 -10.32
C SER A 99 0.52 12.47 -10.38
N MET A 100 1.47 13.27 -9.92
CA MET A 100 2.89 12.91 -9.90
C MET A 100 3.17 11.70 -8.99
N GLU A 101 2.58 11.66 -7.79
CA GLU A 101 2.89 10.60 -6.82
C GLU A 101 2.14 9.30 -7.05
N ILE A 102 0.86 9.35 -7.44
CA ILE A 102 0.00 8.16 -7.60
C ILE A 102 0.08 7.63 -9.02
N TYR A 103 -0.09 8.52 -10.01
CA TYR A 103 -0.16 8.13 -11.42
C TYR A 103 1.19 8.23 -12.13
N LYS A 104 2.24 8.73 -11.45
CA LYS A 104 3.61 8.90 -11.98
C LYS A 104 3.65 9.71 -13.27
N GLN A 105 2.76 10.67 -13.40
CA GLN A 105 2.64 11.55 -14.58
C GLN A 105 2.17 12.94 -14.19
N VAL A 106 2.41 13.93 -15.03
CA VAL A 106 1.79 15.25 -14.89
C VAL A 106 0.35 15.22 -15.42
N PRO A 107 -0.58 16.05 -14.88
CA PRO A 107 -1.97 16.08 -15.36
C PRO A 107 -2.07 16.54 -16.81
N SER A 108 -2.67 15.72 -17.67
CA SER A 108 -2.81 16.05 -19.12
C SER A 108 -3.78 17.20 -19.41
N GLN A 109 -4.70 17.50 -18.49
CA GLN A 109 -5.70 18.57 -18.65
C GLN A 109 -5.28 19.91 -18.04
N MET A 110 -4.06 19.99 -17.45
CA MET A 110 -3.55 21.22 -16.88
C MET A 110 -2.73 21.98 -17.94
N ASP A 111 -2.91 23.30 -18.00
CA ASP A 111 -2.14 24.16 -18.89
C ASP A 111 -0.63 24.02 -18.65
N GLU A 112 0.14 23.95 -19.73
CA GLU A 112 1.60 23.72 -19.67
C GLU A 112 2.35 24.82 -18.93
N THR A 113 1.95 26.08 -19.13
CA THR A 113 2.57 27.22 -18.43
C THR A 113 2.33 27.10 -16.94
N LYS A 114 1.11 26.74 -16.55
CA LYS A 114 0.74 26.51 -15.16
C LYS A 114 1.52 25.35 -14.54
N ILE A 115 1.66 24.23 -15.25
CA ILE A 115 2.49 23.10 -14.81
C ILE A 115 3.91 23.58 -14.52
N ASN A 116 4.55 24.27 -15.45
CA ASN A 116 5.92 24.75 -15.29
C ASN A 116 6.08 25.71 -14.11
N ILE A 117 5.13 26.61 -13.91
CA ILE A 117 5.12 27.52 -12.76
C ILE A 117 5.03 26.74 -11.45
N GLU A 118 4.13 25.77 -11.36
CA GLU A 118 3.93 24.97 -10.16
C GLU A 118 5.13 24.05 -9.89
N LEU A 119 5.72 23.43 -10.91
CA LEU A 119 6.97 22.65 -10.76
C LEU A 119 8.13 23.51 -10.31
N GLN A 120 8.26 24.76 -10.78
CA GLN A 120 9.25 25.72 -10.31
C GLN A 120 9.07 26.04 -8.83
N LYS A 121 7.83 26.18 -8.35
CA LYS A 121 7.54 26.40 -6.92
C LYS A 121 7.92 25.18 -6.09
N ILE A 122 7.62 23.95 -6.56
CA ILE A 122 8.05 22.70 -5.93
C ILE A 122 9.58 22.69 -5.79
N SER A 123 10.31 22.91 -6.90
CA SER A 123 11.78 22.92 -6.91
C SER A 123 12.34 23.89 -5.87
N LYS A 124 11.79 25.12 -5.80
CA LYS A 124 12.25 26.15 -4.85
C LYS A 124 12.00 25.76 -3.39
N VAL A 125 10.85 25.16 -3.08
CA VAL A 125 10.54 24.73 -1.72
C VAL A 125 11.42 23.58 -1.30
N ILE A 126 11.55 22.56 -2.15
CA ILE A 126 12.39 21.39 -1.88
C ILE A 126 13.85 21.82 -1.70
N ALA A 127 14.43 22.59 -2.61
CA ALA A 127 15.83 23.03 -2.53
C ALA A 127 16.16 23.78 -1.22
N LYS A 128 15.20 24.54 -0.67
CA LYS A 128 15.38 25.24 0.61
C LYS A 128 15.35 24.31 1.83
N LEU A 129 14.72 23.15 1.70
CA LEU A 129 14.47 22.24 2.81
C LEU A 129 15.34 20.99 2.75
N LEU A 130 16.19 20.79 1.74
CA LEU A 130 17.05 19.63 1.61
C LEU A 130 17.87 19.40 2.89
N ASP A 131 17.90 18.14 3.31
CA ASP A 131 18.60 17.68 4.51
C ASP A 131 20.10 17.49 4.20
N LYS A 132 20.88 18.52 4.44
CA LYS A 132 22.31 18.54 4.12
C LYS A 132 23.15 17.58 4.99
N GLU A 133 22.64 17.18 6.15
CA GLU A 133 23.29 16.16 6.97
C GLU A 133 23.21 14.78 6.31
N ILE A 134 22.07 14.47 5.68
CA ILE A 134 21.91 13.22 4.91
C ILE A 134 22.63 13.28 3.58
N PHE A 135 22.70 14.48 2.95
CA PHE A 135 23.29 14.72 1.64
C PHE A 135 24.45 15.71 1.74
N PRO A 136 25.59 15.32 2.36
CA PRO A 136 26.68 16.24 2.68
C PRO A 136 27.34 16.88 1.43
N TRP A 137 27.27 16.22 0.29
CA TRP A 137 27.80 16.79 -0.98
C TRP A 137 27.08 18.05 -1.45
N LEU A 138 25.87 18.33 -0.93
CA LEU A 138 25.16 19.58 -1.23
C LEU A 138 25.80 20.81 -0.58
N GLU A 139 26.62 20.62 0.48
CA GLU A 139 27.36 21.69 1.13
C GLU A 139 28.80 21.78 0.61
N THR A 140 29.43 20.61 0.41
CA THR A 140 30.83 20.54 0.02
C THR A 140 31.04 20.80 -1.48
N ALA A 141 29.95 20.75 -2.27
CA ALA A 141 29.99 20.83 -3.73
C ALA A 141 30.94 19.80 -4.37
N THR A 142 31.15 18.67 -3.72
CA THR A 142 31.95 17.54 -4.19
C THR A 142 31.04 16.47 -4.79
N GLU A 143 31.59 15.67 -5.70
CA GLU A 143 30.87 14.53 -6.23
C GLU A 143 30.70 13.47 -5.12
N PRO A 144 29.48 12.95 -4.88
CA PRO A 144 29.24 11.99 -3.82
C PRO A 144 29.86 10.63 -4.14
N LEU A 145 30.42 9.97 -3.13
CA LEU A 145 30.84 8.59 -3.25
C LEU A 145 29.61 7.65 -3.29
N GLU A 146 29.74 6.50 -3.96
CA GLU A 146 28.67 5.52 -4.07
C GLU A 146 28.16 5.07 -2.70
N ALA A 147 29.06 4.92 -1.70
CA ALA A 147 28.70 4.58 -0.33
C ALA A 147 27.83 5.67 0.34
N ASP A 148 28.08 6.95 0.05
CA ASP A 148 27.27 8.06 0.58
C ASP A 148 25.90 8.09 -0.04
N ILE A 149 25.82 7.87 -1.37
CA ILE A 149 24.53 7.75 -2.08
C ILE A 149 23.73 6.58 -1.52
N GLN A 150 24.35 5.41 -1.35
CA GLN A 150 23.70 4.22 -0.79
C GLN A 150 23.14 4.47 0.62
N ARG A 151 23.94 5.09 1.51
CA ARG A 151 23.53 5.44 2.87
C ARG A 151 22.34 6.39 2.85
N SER A 152 22.44 7.46 2.10
CA SER A 152 21.38 8.47 1.98
C SER A 152 20.11 7.89 1.38
N ALA A 153 20.22 7.07 0.34
CA ALA A 153 19.11 6.36 -0.26
C ALA A 153 18.40 5.43 0.74
N THR A 154 19.18 4.72 1.59
CA THR A 154 18.61 3.86 2.63
C THR A 154 17.83 4.64 3.68
N ILE A 155 18.33 5.81 4.10
CA ILE A 155 17.62 6.69 5.05
C ILE A 155 16.31 7.21 4.44
N VAL A 156 16.34 7.67 3.19
CA VAL A 156 15.14 8.14 2.49
C VAL A 156 14.13 7.00 2.29
N ALA A 157 14.62 5.81 1.93
CA ALA A 157 13.78 4.63 1.78
C ALA A 157 13.12 4.24 3.12
N ASP A 158 13.85 4.29 4.22
CA ASP A 158 13.30 4.02 5.55
C ASP A 158 12.21 5.05 5.93
N ARG A 159 12.39 6.33 5.63
CA ARG A 159 11.36 7.37 5.81
C ARG A 159 10.11 7.10 4.95
N LEU A 160 10.28 6.64 3.70
CA LEU A 160 9.17 6.24 2.81
C LEU A 160 8.45 5.01 3.35
N CYS A 161 9.17 3.97 3.77
CA CYS A 161 8.61 2.76 4.34
C CYS A 161 7.93 3.03 5.68
N GLY A 162 8.51 3.88 6.53
CA GLY A 162 7.93 4.27 7.82
C GLY A 162 6.55 4.92 7.67
N ALA A 163 6.36 5.72 6.62
CA ALA A 163 5.06 6.33 6.32
C ALA A 163 3.97 5.32 5.92
N VAL A 164 4.36 4.10 5.54
CA VAL A 164 3.48 3.01 5.07
C VAL A 164 3.76 1.67 5.78
N ALA A 165 4.39 1.70 6.96
CA ALA A 165 4.76 0.49 7.70
C ALA A 165 3.54 -0.37 8.05
N ASP A 166 2.46 0.25 8.58
CA ASP A 166 1.23 -0.46 8.90
C ASP A 166 0.57 -1.11 7.66
N PRO A 167 0.43 -0.44 6.51
CA PRO A 167 0.03 -1.08 5.26
C PRO A 167 0.92 -2.26 4.84
N ILE A 168 2.25 -2.14 4.93
CA ILE A 168 3.18 -3.23 4.58
C ILE A 168 2.90 -4.46 5.44
N ILE A 169 2.85 -4.29 6.75
CA ILE A 169 2.61 -5.37 7.72
C ILE A 169 1.22 -5.97 7.52
N ARG A 170 0.20 -5.12 7.36
CA ARG A 170 -1.18 -5.54 7.14
C ARG A 170 -1.34 -6.36 5.86
N ASN A 171 -0.75 -5.92 4.75
CA ASN A 171 -0.81 -6.64 3.49
C ASN A 171 -0.12 -8.00 3.58
N ALA A 172 1.02 -8.08 4.27
CA ALA A 172 1.72 -9.35 4.50
C ALA A 172 0.88 -10.31 5.36
N GLN A 173 0.22 -9.80 6.40
CA GLN A 173 -0.69 -10.56 7.25
C GLN A 173 -1.90 -11.09 6.49
N GLU A 174 -2.55 -10.22 5.71
CA GLU A 174 -3.71 -10.59 4.89
C GLU A 174 -3.34 -11.66 3.86
N HIS A 175 -2.23 -11.48 3.14
CA HIS A 175 -1.76 -12.46 2.17
C HIS A 175 -1.55 -13.84 2.81
N ARG A 176 -0.90 -13.91 3.97
CA ARG A 176 -0.72 -15.15 4.72
C ARG A 176 -2.06 -15.78 5.09
N GLN A 177 -3.01 -14.99 5.61
CA GLN A 177 -4.32 -15.50 6.02
C GLN A 177 -5.08 -16.12 4.83
N LEU A 178 -5.11 -15.42 3.70
CA LEU A 178 -5.74 -15.91 2.49
C LEU A 178 -5.03 -17.17 1.94
N THR A 179 -3.70 -17.21 2.02
CA THR A 179 -2.91 -18.40 1.63
C THR A 179 -3.28 -19.61 2.49
N SER A 180 -3.38 -19.45 3.81
CA SER A 180 -3.79 -20.51 4.72
C SER A 180 -5.21 -21.01 4.46
N ILE A 181 -6.14 -20.10 4.20
CA ILE A 181 -7.54 -20.44 3.83
C ILE A 181 -7.54 -21.20 2.49
N GLY A 182 -6.77 -20.74 1.49
CA GLY A 182 -6.69 -21.38 0.21
C GLY A 182 -6.13 -22.80 0.28
N GLN A 183 -5.12 -23.02 1.08
CA GLN A 183 -4.56 -24.34 1.30
C GLN A 183 -5.59 -25.26 1.96
N TRP A 184 -6.24 -24.78 3.03
CA TRP A 184 -7.29 -25.52 3.72
C TRP A 184 -8.45 -25.94 2.81
N LEU A 185 -8.87 -25.07 1.89
CA LEU A 185 -9.91 -25.34 0.90
C LEU A 185 -9.43 -26.35 -0.14
N LYS A 186 -8.21 -26.23 -0.66
CA LYS A 186 -7.62 -27.17 -1.63
C LYS A 186 -7.53 -28.60 -1.07
N GLU A 187 -7.12 -28.74 0.20
CA GLU A 187 -7.08 -30.02 0.91
C GLU A 187 -8.46 -30.69 1.04
N ARG A 188 -9.54 -29.92 0.89
CA ARG A 188 -10.94 -30.39 0.90
C ARG A 188 -11.56 -30.52 -0.48
N GLY A 189 -10.74 -30.49 -1.51
CA GLY A 189 -11.18 -30.71 -2.89
C GLY A 189 -11.73 -29.49 -3.61
N TYR A 190 -11.60 -28.29 -3.01
CA TYR A 190 -11.98 -27.06 -3.70
C TYR A 190 -10.91 -26.60 -4.69
N ILE A 191 -11.35 -26.02 -5.80
CA ILE A 191 -10.49 -25.51 -6.86
C ILE A 191 -10.47 -23.98 -6.80
N LEU A 192 -9.27 -23.39 -6.75
CA LEU A 192 -9.10 -21.94 -6.83
C LEU A 192 -9.36 -21.46 -8.27
N ILE A 193 -10.23 -20.48 -8.41
CA ILE A 193 -10.40 -19.71 -9.64
C ILE A 193 -9.86 -18.30 -9.39
N GLU A 194 -8.92 -17.87 -10.23
CA GLU A 194 -8.42 -16.50 -10.14
C GLU A 194 -9.53 -15.51 -10.52
N ALA A 195 -9.70 -14.46 -9.71
CA ALA A 195 -10.64 -13.39 -9.97
C ALA A 195 -10.20 -12.57 -11.19
N GLY A 196 -10.50 -13.08 -12.38
CA GLY A 196 -10.41 -12.31 -13.62
C GLY A 196 -11.50 -11.25 -13.67
N SER A 197 -11.33 -10.19 -14.49
CA SER A 197 -12.28 -9.08 -14.65
C SER A 197 -13.70 -9.51 -15.10
N ARG A 198 -13.89 -10.77 -15.44
CA ARG A 198 -15.15 -11.33 -15.98
C ARG A 198 -15.85 -12.35 -15.07
N LEU A 199 -15.18 -12.81 -14.00
CA LEU A 199 -15.81 -13.78 -13.09
C LEU A 199 -16.88 -13.09 -12.25
N LYS A 200 -18.13 -13.59 -12.33
CA LYS A 200 -19.22 -13.15 -11.46
C LYS A 200 -19.46 -14.18 -10.36
N PHE A 201 -19.82 -13.72 -9.17
CA PHE A 201 -20.02 -14.57 -8.01
C PHE A 201 -21.11 -15.63 -8.20
N ASN A 202 -22.14 -15.34 -9.01
CA ASN A 202 -23.26 -16.23 -9.33
C ASN A 202 -23.00 -17.19 -10.49
N GLU A 203 -21.84 -17.09 -11.15
CA GLU A 203 -21.39 -17.95 -12.25
C GLU A 203 -20.34 -18.97 -11.80
N MET A 204 -20.02 -18.99 -10.50
CA MET A 204 -19.05 -19.93 -9.93
C MET A 204 -19.58 -21.37 -9.97
N MET A 205 -18.74 -22.31 -10.38
CA MET A 205 -19.10 -23.73 -10.40
C MET A 205 -19.02 -24.33 -8.99
N PRO A 206 -19.83 -25.37 -8.70
CA PRO A 206 -19.73 -26.11 -7.43
C PRO A 206 -18.30 -26.59 -7.15
N GLY A 207 -17.86 -26.49 -5.90
CA GLY A 207 -16.51 -26.89 -5.49
C GLY A 207 -15.41 -25.91 -5.87
N THR A 208 -15.74 -24.66 -6.20
CA THR A 208 -14.75 -23.63 -6.52
C THR A 208 -14.72 -22.51 -5.48
N PHE A 209 -13.59 -21.81 -5.39
CA PHE A 209 -13.46 -20.61 -4.58
C PHE A 209 -12.60 -19.56 -5.29
N SER A 210 -12.79 -18.31 -4.90
CA SER A 210 -12.00 -17.18 -5.40
C SER A 210 -11.69 -16.19 -4.28
N PHE A 211 -10.57 -15.50 -4.39
CA PHE A 211 -10.18 -14.42 -3.47
C PHE A 211 -10.50 -13.05 -4.05
N ARG A 212 -10.89 -12.11 -3.19
CA ARG A 212 -11.13 -10.70 -3.53
C ARG A 212 -12.08 -10.50 -4.72
N LEU A 213 -13.06 -11.41 -4.83
CA LEU A 213 -14.09 -11.30 -5.86
C LEU A 213 -15.05 -10.17 -5.52
N ASN A 214 -15.32 -9.29 -6.49
CA ASN A 214 -16.30 -8.23 -6.33
C ASN A 214 -17.72 -8.80 -6.36
N VAL A 215 -18.48 -8.55 -5.28
CA VAL A 215 -19.88 -8.94 -5.15
C VAL A 215 -20.73 -7.67 -5.12
N PRO A 216 -21.74 -7.54 -6.00
CA PRO A 216 -22.66 -6.41 -5.97
C PRO A 216 -23.59 -6.52 -4.76
N VAL A 217 -23.59 -5.51 -3.90
CA VAL A 217 -24.42 -5.43 -2.70
C VAL A 217 -25.34 -4.22 -2.83
N GLN A 218 -26.64 -4.44 -2.64
CA GLN A 218 -27.62 -3.37 -2.56
C GLN A 218 -27.60 -2.73 -1.18
N GLN A 219 -27.42 -1.41 -1.11
CA GLN A 219 -27.43 -0.68 0.15
C GLN A 219 -28.82 -0.10 0.44
N GLY A 220 -29.58 -0.76 1.31
CA GLY A 220 -30.94 -0.35 1.68
C GLY A 220 -31.86 -0.25 0.46
N ASP A 221 -32.74 0.76 0.42
CA ASP A 221 -33.70 0.97 -0.67
C ASP A 221 -33.10 1.64 -1.92
N ARG A 222 -31.76 1.78 -2.00
CA ARG A 222 -31.12 2.40 -3.15
C ARG A 222 -31.12 1.45 -4.35
N ALA A 223 -31.58 1.94 -5.50
CA ALA A 223 -31.59 1.17 -6.76
C ALA A 223 -30.18 0.80 -7.28
N LYS A 224 -29.11 1.38 -6.70
CA LYS A 224 -27.74 1.23 -7.17
C LYS A 224 -26.97 0.23 -6.27
N CYS A 225 -26.49 -0.84 -6.87
CA CYS A 225 -25.57 -1.76 -6.19
C CYS A 225 -24.14 -1.18 -6.11
N VAL A 226 -23.46 -1.46 -5.01
CA VAL A 226 -22.05 -1.16 -4.81
C VAL A 226 -21.26 -2.47 -4.87
N ASN A 227 -20.20 -2.53 -5.65
CA ASN A 227 -19.33 -3.69 -5.69
C ASN A 227 -18.42 -3.67 -4.45
N ILE A 228 -18.50 -4.72 -3.66
CA ILE A 228 -17.66 -4.92 -2.46
C ILE A 228 -16.71 -6.09 -2.74
N PRO A 229 -15.39 -5.90 -2.63
CA PRO A 229 -14.43 -7.00 -2.71
C PRO A 229 -14.58 -7.86 -1.46
N ILE A 230 -14.92 -9.13 -1.65
CA ILE A 230 -15.06 -10.13 -0.57
C ILE A 230 -13.77 -10.93 -0.48
N ASP A 231 -13.22 -11.10 0.73
CA ASP A 231 -11.94 -11.77 0.94
C ASP A 231 -11.91 -13.18 0.36
N VAL A 232 -12.95 -13.99 0.63
CA VAL A 232 -13.10 -15.34 0.06
C VAL A 232 -14.54 -15.59 -0.34
N VAL A 233 -14.76 -15.99 -1.58
CA VAL A 233 -16.07 -16.42 -2.09
C VAL A 233 -15.98 -17.91 -2.42
N ILE A 234 -16.84 -18.73 -1.84
CA ILE A 234 -16.81 -20.20 -1.95
C ILE A 234 -18.14 -20.71 -2.48
N MET A 235 -18.14 -21.41 -3.59
CA MET A 235 -19.30 -22.16 -4.04
C MET A 235 -19.21 -23.59 -3.45
N PRO A 236 -20.19 -24.01 -2.59
CA PRO A 236 -20.16 -25.32 -1.95
C PRO A 236 -20.01 -26.48 -2.95
N LEU A 237 -19.35 -27.57 -2.53
CA LEU A 237 -19.14 -28.76 -3.38
C LEU A 237 -20.47 -29.36 -3.89
N GLN A 238 -21.54 -29.27 -3.08
CA GLN A 238 -22.86 -29.84 -3.39
C GLN A 238 -23.87 -28.75 -3.79
N ALA A 239 -23.40 -27.57 -4.21
CA ALA A 239 -24.27 -26.48 -4.64
C ALA A 239 -25.10 -26.90 -5.87
N LYS A 240 -26.39 -26.55 -5.85
CA LYS A 240 -27.33 -26.75 -6.95
C LYS A 240 -27.43 -25.50 -7.81
N PRO A 241 -27.91 -25.61 -9.06
CA PRO A 241 -28.20 -24.43 -9.87
C PRO A 241 -29.12 -23.47 -9.13
N GLY A 242 -28.69 -22.21 -9.00
CA GLY A 242 -29.41 -21.16 -8.28
C GLY A 242 -28.97 -20.95 -6.80
N ASP A 243 -28.12 -21.81 -6.26
CA ASP A 243 -27.53 -21.60 -4.94
C ASP A 243 -26.55 -20.43 -4.97
N PHE A 244 -26.50 -19.70 -3.84
CA PHE A 244 -25.55 -18.62 -3.66
C PHE A 244 -24.25 -19.11 -3.02
N PRO A 245 -23.09 -18.51 -3.37
CA PRO A 245 -21.84 -18.82 -2.71
C PRO A 245 -21.81 -18.30 -1.26
N LEU A 246 -20.96 -18.91 -0.44
CA LEU A 246 -20.60 -18.40 0.87
C LEU A 246 -19.65 -17.22 0.72
N LEU A 247 -19.96 -16.14 1.41
CA LEU A 247 -19.13 -14.92 1.44
C LEU A 247 -18.41 -14.87 2.79
N ILE A 248 -17.09 -14.85 2.78
CA ILE A 248 -16.25 -14.86 3.96
C ILE A 248 -15.42 -13.58 3.99
N GLU A 249 -15.51 -12.87 5.09
CA GLU A 249 -14.63 -11.75 5.45
C GLU A 249 -13.61 -12.26 6.46
N ALA A 250 -12.33 -12.23 6.09
CA ALA A 250 -11.24 -12.76 6.89
C ALA A 250 -10.71 -11.67 7.82
N LYS A 251 -11.01 -11.73 9.12
CA LYS A 251 -10.52 -10.78 10.13
C LYS A 251 -9.56 -11.46 11.10
N SER A 252 -8.37 -10.89 11.26
CA SER A 252 -7.45 -11.31 12.31
C SER A 252 -7.80 -10.62 13.63
N ALA A 253 -7.91 -11.40 14.70
CA ALA A 253 -8.17 -10.88 16.04
C ALA A 253 -6.92 -10.34 16.75
N GLY A 254 -5.73 -10.56 16.18
CA GLY A 254 -4.45 -10.31 16.84
C GLY A 254 -3.95 -8.87 16.87
N ASP A 255 -4.67 -7.92 16.26
CA ASP A 255 -4.22 -6.54 16.20
C ASP A 255 -4.79 -5.72 17.36
N PHE A 256 -4.04 -5.65 18.47
CA PHE A 256 -4.40 -4.83 19.64
C PHE A 256 -4.39 -3.33 19.34
N THR A 257 -3.73 -2.88 18.29
CA THR A 257 -3.64 -1.47 17.94
C THR A 257 -4.89 -0.97 17.21
N ASN A 258 -5.68 -1.87 16.65
CA ASN A 258 -6.89 -1.51 15.92
C ASN A 258 -8.10 -1.44 16.86
N THR A 259 -8.40 -0.24 17.36
CA THR A 259 -9.54 0.03 18.25
C THR A 259 -10.89 -0.35 17.67
N ASN A 260 -11.05 -0.41 16.34
CA ASN A 260 -12.30 -0.82 15.68
C ASN A 260 -12.56 -2.33 15.76
N LYS A 261 -11.55 -3.14 16.10
CA LYS A 261 -11.69 -4.59 16.30
C LYS A 261 -12.04 -4.97 17.76
N ARG A 262 -12.08 -3.99 18.67
CA ARG A 262 -12.41 -4.20 20.09
C ARG A 262 -13.90 -4.02 20.42
N ARG A 263 -14.73 -3.73 19.42
CA ARG A 263 -16.20 -3.53 19.61
C ARG A 263 -17.00 -4.71 19.11
#